data_1ea747baad898e5f3475122c585cdf11
#
_entry.id   1ea747baad898e5f3475122c585cdf11
#
_cell.length_a   1.000
_cell.length_b   1.000
_cell.length_c   1.000
_cell.angle_alpha   90.00
_cell.angle_beta   90.00
_cell.angle_gamma   90.00
#
_symmetry.space_group_name_H-M   'P 1'
#
loop_
_entity.id
_entity.type
_entity.pdbx_description
1 polymer ?
#
loop_
_entity_poly.entity_id
_entity_poly.type
_entity_poly.pdbx_seq_one_letter_code
_entity_poly.pdbx_strand_id
1 'polypeptide(L)'
;MRHGETALTPERRFSGSGGGDPSLSAAGRRQAEAAAAMFAARGAVRAVVSSPLRRCRETAEAVAERLGLDVQVDAELREADFGAWEGLTYAEVEQRRPRELARWLRSPAAAPSGGEPFVDVARRVARARDELLDRYAGRTVLVVSHVTPVRQLIRLALGAPPESLFRMETAAASVSAVAYDADGIATVRFVNDTAHLR
;
A
#
# COMPACT_ATOMS: atom_id res chain seq x y z
N MET A 1 -3.35 -4.42 2.92
CA MET A 1 -3.93 -3.31 3.70
C MET A 1 -3.12 -2.05 3.47
N ARG A 2 -3.76 -0.91 3.24
CA ARG A 2 -3.09 0.40 3.27
C ARG A 2 -2.89 0.83 4.73
N HIS A 3 -1.78 1.51 5.04
CA HIS A 3 -1.52 2.09 6.36
C HIS A 3 -2.65 3.02 6.83
N GLY A 4 -2.77 3.23 8.13
CA GLY A 4 -3.69 4.19 8.74
C GLY A 4 -3.38 5.64 8.34
N GLU A 5 -4.29 6.56 8.66
CA GLU A 5 -4.15 7.98 8.34
C GLU A 5 -2.90 8.60 8.97
N THR A 6 -2.26 9.51 8.24
CA THR A 6 -1.21 10.44 8.72
C THR A 6 -1.72 11.87 8.63
N ALA A 7 -0.98 12.83 9.16
CA ALA A 7 -1.33 14.26 9.01
C ALA A 7 -1.46 14.71 7.55
N LEU A 8 -0.73 14.08 6.62
CA LEU A 8 -0.76 14.42 5.19
C LEU A 8 -1.94 13.80 4.43
N THR A 9 -2.61 12.78 4.99
CA THR A 9 -3.68 12.04 4.32
C THR A 9 -4.93 12.88 4.05
N PRO A 10 -5.48 13.66 5.01
CA PRO A 10 -6.63 14.51 4.77
C PRO A 10 -6.35 15.63 3.75
N GLU A 11 -5.11 16.12 3.71
CA GLU A 11 -4.67 17.15 2.78
C GLU A 11 -4.39 16.60 1.36
N ARG A 12 -4.44 15.28 1.17
CA ARG A 12 -4.16 14.59 -0.10
C ARG A 12 -2.80 14.96 -0.70
N ARG A 13 -1.77 15.11 0.17
CA ARG A 13 -0.41 15.39 -0.26
C ARG A 13 0.31 14.12 -0.68
N PHE A 14 1.15 14.25 -1.69
CA PHE A 14 2.09 13.19 -2.05
C PHE A 14 3.01 12.90 -0.88
N SER A 15 3.09 11.66 -0.46
CA SER A 15 3.92 11.19 0.65
C SER A 15 4.51 9.83 0.28
N GLY A 16 5.63 9.88 -0.42
CA GLY A 16 6.35 8.72 -0.92
C GLY A 16 7.41 8.19 0.04
N SER A 17 8.44 7.61 -0.55
CA SER A 17 9.62 7.09 0.16
C SER A 17 10.82 8.01 0.17
N GLY A 18 10.82 9.05 -0.68
CA GLY A 18 11.93 10.02 -0.79
C GLY A 18 11.77 11.24 0.11
N GLY A 19 10.60 11.45 0.70
CA GLY A 19 10.29 12.60 1.54
C GLY A 19 10.36 12.32 3.03
N GLY A 20 9.56 13.08 3.80
CA GLY A 20 9.40 12.85 5.24
C GLY A 20 8.70 11.53 5.52
N ASP A 21 9.01 10.91 6.65
CA ASP A 21 8.38 9.65 7.10
C ASP A 21 7.39 9.91 8.25
N PRO A 22 6.16 10.40 7.94
CA PRO A 22 5.18 10.77 8.95
C PRO A 22 4.68 9.54 9.72
N SER A 23 4.47 9.74 11.03
CA SER A 23 3.76 8.79 11.89
C SER A 23 2.27 8.79 11.59
N LEU A 24 1.55 7.83 12.15
CA LEU A 24 0.08 7.84 12.18
C LEU A 24 -0.45 9.05 12.95
N SER A 25 -1.55 9.62 12.44
CA SER A 25 -2.36 10.57 13.19
C SER A 25 -3.11 9.85 14.34
N ALA A 26 -3.77 10.63 15.22
CA ALA A 26 -4.65 10.03 16.22
C ALA A 26 -5.78 9.20 15.57
N ALA A 27 -6.32 9.65 14.44
CA ALA A 27 -7.30 8.89 13.66
C ALA A 27 -6.67 7.62 13.07
N GLY A 28 -5.45 7.72 12.51
CA GLY A 28 -4.73 6.57 11.96
C GLY A 28 -4.43 5.48 12.99
N ARG A 29 -4.11 5.85 14.22
CA ARG A 29 -3.94 4.88 15.32
C ARG A 29 -5.24 4.16 15.65
N ARG A 30 -6.36 4.89 15.78
CA ARG A 30 -7.68 4.26 15.99
C ARG A 30 -8.05 3.33 14.81
N GLN A 31 -7.73 3.69 13.58
CA GLN A 31 -7.94 2.83 12.41
C GLN A 31 -7.10 1.55 12.49
N ALA A 32 -5.84 1.65 12.91
CA ALA A 32 -4.96 0.49 13.10
C ALA A 32 -5.48 -0.45 14.20
N GLU A 33 -5.98 0.10 15.32
CA GLU A 33 -6.60 -0.67 16.40
C GLU A 33 -7.89 -1.38 15.96
N ALA A 34 -8.74 -0.69 15.17
CA ALA A 34 -9.95 -1.29 14.62
C ALA A 34 -9.64 -2.45 13.65
N ALA A 35 -8.62 -2.28 12.81
CA ALA A 35 -8.12 -3.35 11.96
C ALA A 35 -7.56 -4.52 12.77
N ALA A 36 -6.80 -4.24 13.83
CA ALA A 36 -6.27 -5.26 14.73
C ALA A 36 -7.39 -6.10 15.37
N ALA A 37 -8.45 -5.44 15.84
CA ALA A 37 -9.63 -6.12 16.40
C ALA A 37 -10.32 -7.01 15.35
N MET A 38 -10.50 -6.50 14.13
CA MET A 38 -11.10 -7.26 13.03
C MET A 38 -10.27 -8.50 12.66
N PHE A 39 -8.94 -8.36 12.51
CA PHE A 39 -8.08 -9.49 12.17
C PHE A 39 -8.02 -10.53 13.29
N ALA A 40 -8.02 -10.11 14.56
CA ALA A 40 -8.09 -11.01 15.70
C ALA A 40 -9.40 -11.81 15.70
N ALA A 41 -10.53 -11.16 15.45
CA ALA A 41 -11.84 -11.82 15.38
C ALA A 41 -11.93 -12.84 14.22
N ARG A 42 -11.27 -12.58 13.10
CA ARG A 42 -11.20 -13.50 11.94
C ARG A 42 -10.25 -14.68 12.18
N GLY A 43 -9.23 -14.53 12.99
CA GLY A 43 -8.29 -15.57 13.40
C GLY A 43 -7.48 -16.24 12.27
N ALA A 44 -7.45 -15.65 11.07
CA ALA A 44 -6.88 -16.29 9.88
C ALA A 44 -5.40 -15.92 9.63
N VAL A 45 -4.95 -14.73 10.06
CA VAL A 45 -3.61 -14.21 9.76
C VAL A 45 -2.54 -15.03 10.50
N ARG A 46 -1.48 -15.41 9.79
CA ARG A 46 -0.35 -16.21 10.29
C ARG A 46 1.01 -15.51 10.17
N ALA A 47 1.06 -14.40 9.45
CA ALA A 47 2.24 -13.56 9.36
C ALA A 47 1.85 -12.12 9.06
N VAL A 48 2.66 -11.17 9.52
CA VAL A 48 2.49 -9.74 9.24
C VAL A 48 3.77 -9.23 8.59
N VAL A 49 3.63 -8.66 7.39
CA VAL A 49 4.73 -8.09 6.62
C VAL A 49 4.42 -6.62 6.34
N SER A 50 5.40 -5.75 6.54
CA SER A 50 5.23 -4.30 6.45
C SER A 50 6.26 -3.65 5.53
N SER A 51 5.84 -2.60 4.83
CA SER A 51 6.75 -1.58 4.30
C SER A 51 7.64 -1.03 5.42
N PRO A 52 8.90 -0.61 5.13
CA PRO A 52 9.79 -0.04 6.13
C PRO A 52 9.35 1.32 6.67
N LEU A 53 8.43 2.03 5.96
CA LEU A 53 8.03 3.38 6.34
C LEU A 53 7.20 3.38 7.63
N ARG A 54 7.46 4.35 8.49
CA ARG A 54 6.96 4.44 9.85
C ARG A 54 5.45 4.23 9.97
N ARG A 55 4.65 4.90 9.15
CA ARG A 55 3.19 4.76 9.11
C ARG A 55 2.69 3.34 8.86
N CYS A 56 3.42 2.56 8.05
CA CYS A 56 3.10 1.15 7.82
C CYS A 56 3.51 0.29 9.00
N ARG A 57 4.70 0.53 9.55
CA ARG A 57 5.19 -0.20 10.72
C ARG A 57 4.26 0.01 11.90
N GLU A 58 3.91 1.26 12.24
CA GLU A 58 2.97 1.56 13.33
C GLU A 58 1.60 0.88 13.12
N THR A 59 1.12 0.82 11.86
CA THR A 59 -0.13 0.10 11.55
C THR A 59 0.02 -1.41 11.71
N ALA A 60 1.13 -1.98 11.24
CA ALA A 60 1.41 -3.41 11.30
C ALA A 60 1.67 -3.88 12.73
N GLU A 61 2.40 -3.08 13.51
CA GLU A 61 2.72 -3.33 14.92
C GLU A 61 1.44 -3.45 15.77
N ALA A 62 0.48 -2.54 15.60
CA ALA A 62 -0.82 -2.62 16.29
C ALA A 62 -1.58 -3.93 16.00
N VAL A 63 -1.52 -4.41 14.75
CA VAL A 63 -2.16 -5.69 14.40
C VAL A 63 -1.35 -6.87 14.93
N ALA A 64 -0.04 -6.86 14.76
CA ALA A 64 0.85 -7.94 15.16
C ALA A 64 0.83 -8.18 16.67
N GLU A 65 0.88 -7.11 17.47
CA GLU A 65 0.77 -7.17 18.93
C GLU A 65 -0.52 -7.91 19.37
N ARG A 66 -1.65 -7.54 18.77
CA ARG A 66 -2.93 -8.16 19.11
C ARG A 66 -3.05 -9.63 18.68
N LEU A 67 -2.30 -10.02 17.65
CA LEU A 67 -2.25 -11.40 17.14
C LEU A 67 -1.15 -12.26 17.78
N GLY A 68 -0.26 -11.67 18.58
CA GLY A 68 0.93 -12.35 19.12
C GLY A 68 1.93 -12.75 18.02
N LEU A 69 2.07 -11.90 17.00
CA LEU A 69 2.97 -12.12 15.84
C LEU A 69 4.06 -11.04 15.79
N ASP A 70 5.16 -11.36 15.13
CA ASP A 70 6.21 -10.40 14.82
C ASP A 70 5.94 -9.72 13.46
N VAL A 71 6.37 -8.44 13.33
CA VAL A 71 6.34 -7.72 12.07
C VAL A 71 7.64 -7.98 11.31
N GLN A 72 7.53 -8.53 10.11
CA GLN A 72 8.64 -8.61 9.17
C GLN A 72 8.62 -7.39 8.25
N VAL A 73 9.79 -6.82 7.97
CA VAL A 73 9.92 -5.62 7.12
C VAL A 73 10.45 -6.02 5.75
N ASP A 74 9.77 -5.55 4.71
CA ASP A 74 10.16 -5.74 3.32
C ASP A 74 10.26 -4.38 2.61
N ALA A 75 11.48 -4.03 2.17
CA ALA A 75 11.78 -2.76 1.50
C ALA A 75 11.09 -2.63 0.12
N GLU A 76 10.78 -3.73 -0.54
CA GLU A 76 10.11 -3.74 -1.84
C GLU A 76 8.65 -3.26 -1.75
N LEU A 77 8.08 -3.25 -0.53
CA LEU A 77 6.71 -2.79 -0.24
C LEU A 77 6.61 -1.28 0.06
N ARG A 78 7.71 -0.51 -0.01
CA ARG A 78 7.69 0.95 0.21
C ARG A 78 6.82 1.67 -0.82
N GLU A 79 6.34 2.88 -0.49
CA GLU A 79 5.63 3.73 -1.46
C GLU A 79 6.56 4.13 -2.60
N ALA A 80 5.99 4.55 -3.73
CA ALA A 80 6.75 5.20 -4.79
C ALA A 80 7.46 6.44 -4.24
N ASP A 81 8.65 6.71 -4.75
CA ASP A 81 9.30 8.00 -4.54
C ASP A 81 8.64 9.03 -5.47
N PHE A 82 8.07 10.09 -4.91
CA PHE A 82 7.46 11.16 -5.68
C PHE A 82 8.42 12.32 -5.95
N GLY A 83 9.69 12.24 -5.54
CA GLY A 83 10.73 13.20 -5.83
C GLY A 83 10.31 14.64 -5.57
N ALA A 84 10.36 15.49 -6.60
CA ALA A 84 10.01 16.91 -6.49
C ALA A 84 8.52 17.20 -6.17
N TRP A 85 7.65 16.16 -6.08
CA TRP A 85 6.24 16.32 -5.71
C TRP A 85 6.00 16.00 -4.23
N GLU A 86 6.98 15.51 -3.50
CA GLU A 86 6.84 15.20 -2.08
C GLU A 86 6.28 16.41 -1.30
N GLY A 87 5.25 16.16 -0.50
CA GLY A 87 4.57 17.19 0.29
C GLY A 87 3.61 18.10 -0.49
N LEU A 88 3.55 18.03 -1.82
CA LEU A 88 2.61 18.80 -2.63
C LEU A 88 1.26 18.09 -2.72
N THR A 89 0.19 18.85 -2.91
CA THR A 89 -1.11 18.34 -3.34
C THR A 89 -1.13 18.13 -4.84
N TYR A 90 -2.13 17.36 -5.34
CA TYR A 90 -2.33 17.20 -6.78
C TYR A 90 -2.52 18.56 -7.50
N ALA A 91 -3.31 19.46 -6.93
CA ALA A 91 -3.56 20.78 -7.50
C ALA A 91 -2.28 21.64 -7.55
N GLU A 92 -1.43 21.58 -6.53
CA GLU A 92 -0.13 22.28 -6.52
C GLU A 92 0.82 21.73 -7.59
N VAL A 93 0.83 20.39 -7.80
CA VAL A 93 1.61 19.78 -8.89
C VAL A 93 1.05 20.19 -10.26
N GLU A 94 -0.27 20.17 -10.44
CA GLU A 94 -0.92 20.59 -11.69
C GLU A 94 -0.58 22.05 -12.02
N GLN A 95 -0.57 22.94 -11.05
CA GLN A 95 -0.23 24.34 -11.24
C GLN A 95 1.26 24.55 -11.56
N ARG A 96 2.16 23.86 -10.83
CA ARG A 96 3.61 24.11 -10.91
C ARG A 96 4.29 23.29 -12.02
N ARG A 97 3.74 22.10 -12.36
CA ARG A 97 4.36 21.10 -13.24
C ARG A 97 3.35 20.42 -14.18
N PRO A 98 2.48 21.16 -14.90
CA PRO A 98 1.36 20.58 -15.66
C PRO A 98 1.81 19.58 -16.73
N ARG A 99 2.93 19.83 -17.40
CA ARG A 99 3.46 18.94 -18.44
C ARG A 99 4.00 17.63 -17.87
N GLU A 100 4.63 17.68 -16.70
CA GLU A 100 5.16 16.51 -16.00
C GLU A 100 4.00 15.63 -15.50
N LEU A 101 2.99 16.24 -14.87
CA LEU A 101 1.79 15.56 -14.43
C LEU A 101 1.03 14.89 -15.58
N ALA A 102 0.84 15.61 -16.71
CA ALA A 102 0.18 15.06 -17.88
C ALA A 102 0.91 13.86 -18.49
N ARG A 103 2.25 13.85 -18.43
CA ARG A 103 3.06 12.72 -18.87
C ARG A 103 2.95 11.54 -17.90
N TRP A 104 3.03 11.79 -16.59
CA TRP A 104 2.92 10.78 -15.55
C TRP A 104 1.57 10.05 -15.57
N LEU A 105 0.46 10.76 -15.80
CA LEU A 105 -0.88 10.17 -15.91
C LEU A 105 -1.05 9.27 -17.14
N ARG A 106 -0.24 9.45 -18.19
CA ARG A 106 -0.36 8.72 -19.47
C ARG A 106 0.67 7.62 -19.64
N SER A 107 1.72 7.61 -18.86
CA SER A 107 2.80 6.62 -19.03
C SER A 107 3.29 6.10 -17.69
N PRO A 108 3.19 4.80 -17.43
CA PRO A 108 3.72 4.18 -16.21
C PRO A 108 5.26 4.21 -16.14
N ALA A 109 5.93 4.50 -17.25
CA ALA A 109 7.38 4.71 -17.30
C ALA A 109 7.80 6.16 -16.98
N ALA A 110 6.83 7.08 -16.89
CA ALA A 110 7.11 8.45 -16.46
C ALA A 110 7.18 8.52 -14.94
N ALA A 111 8.10 9.33 -14.43
CA ALA A 111 8.26 9.62 -13.02
C ALA A 111 8.23 11.13 -12.77
N PRO A 112 7.86 11.56 -11.56
CA PRO A 112 8.21 12.89 -11.08
C PRO A 112 9.72 13.12 -11.14
N SER A 113 10.14 14.37 -11.31
CA SER A 113 11.60 14.70 -11.31
C SER A 113 12.27 14.21 -10.02
N GLY A 114 13.27 13.33 -10.16
CA GLY A 114 13.95 12.70 -9.01
C GLY A 114 13.16 11.59 -8.31
N GLY A 115 12.01 11.19 -8.86
CA GLY A 115 11.16 10.14 -8.28
C GLY A 115 11.25 8.79 -9.01
N GLU A 116 10.39 7.85 -8.62
CA GLU A 116 10.34 6.46 -9.09
C GLU A 116 9.19 6.28 -10.11
N PRO A 117 9.45 5.70 -11.31
CA PRO A 117 8.37 5.38 -12.24
C PRO A 117 7.56 4.17 -11.78
N PHE A 118 6.28 4.14 -12.10
CA PHE A 118 5.38 3.06 -11.67
C PHE A 118 5.73 1.67 -12.25
N VAL A 119 6.46 1.62 -13.36
CA VAL A 119 6.99 0.34 -13.90
C VAL A 119 8.03 -0.28 -12.95
N ASP A 120 8.83 0.53 -12.26
CA ASP A 120 9.82 0.03 -11.31
C ASP A 120 9.14 -0.38 -9.99
N VAL A 121 8.15 0.39 -9.54
CA VAL A 121 7.27 -0.02 -8.42
C VAL A 121 6.60 -1.37 -8.73
N ALA A 122 6.05 -1.54 -9.95
CA ALA A 122 5.42 -2.80 -10.36
C ALA A 122 6.39 -3.97 -10.30
N ARG A 123 7.62 -3.76 -10.75
CA ARG A 123 8.67 -4.81 -10.78
C ARG A 123 9.08 -5.24 -9.36
N ARG A 124 9.33 -4.28 -8.45
CA ARG A 124 9.70 -4.62 -7.07
C ARG A 124 8.54 -5.25 -6.28
N VAL A 125 7.31 -4.76 -6.47
CA VAL A 125 6.11 -5.33 -5.83
C VAL A 125 5.82 -6.74 -6.34
N ALA A 126 6.09 -7.04 -7.62
CA ALA A 126 5.98 -8.40 -8.15
C ALA A 126 6.99 -9.35 -7.47
N ARG A 127 8.25 -8.93 -7.30
CA ARG A 127 9.23 -9.73 -6.54
C ARG A 127 8.79 -9.99 -5.10
N ALA A 128 8.35 -8.93 -4.37
CA ALA A 128 7.82 -9.10 -3.02
C ALA A 128 6.65 -10.09 -2.97
N ARG A 129 5.71 -10.00 -3.92
CA ARG A 129 4.61 -10.96 -4.03
C ARG A 129 5.11 -12.39 -4.19
N ASP A 130 6.05 -12.63 -5.10
CA ASP A 130 6.56 -13.97 -5.41
C ASP A 130 7.28 -14.56 -4.19
N GLU A 131 8.12 -13.78 -3.51
CA GLU A 131 8.79 -14.18 -2.27
C GLU A 131 7.80 -14.48 -1.12
N LEU A 132 6.72 -13.70 -1.02
CA LEU A 132 5.67 -13.94 -0.02
C LEU A 132 4.90 -15.22 -0.30
N LEU A 133 4.59 -15.52 -1.57
CA LEU A 133 3.91 -16.75 -1.97
C LEU A 133 4.76 -17.98 -1.67
N ASP A 134 6.05 -17.92 -1.97
CA ASP A 134 6.99 -19.02 -1.69
C ASP A 134 7.16 -19.25 -0.18
N ARG A 135 7.37 -18.17 0.58
CA ARG A 135 7.64 -18.23 2.03
C ARG A 135 6.42 -18.66 2.85
N TYR A 136 5.24 -18.28 2.43
CA TYR A 136 4.00 -18.45 3.19
C TYR A 136 2.94 -19.29 2.46
N ALA A 137 3.37 -20.25 1.65
CA ALA A 137 2.47 -21.14 0.94
C ALA A 137 1.37 -21.72 1.87
N GLY A 138 0.12 -21.68 1.43
CA GLY A 138 -1.03 -22.16 2.19
C GLY A 138 -1.40 -21.35 3.43
N ARG A 139 -0.83 -20.17 3.64
CA ARG A 139 -1.09 -19.31 4.81
C ARG A 139 -1.68 -17.97 4.41
N THR A 140 -2.42 -17.36 5.33
CA THR A 140 -2.89 -15.98 5.19
C THR A 140 -1.84 -15.02 5.76
N VAL A 141 -1.36 -14.12 4.92
CA VAL A 141 -0.38 -13.09 5.26
C VAL A 141 -1.04 -11.72 5.21
N LEU A 142 -0.90 -10.93 6.25
CA LEU A 142 -1.23 -9.51 6.22
C LEU A 142 -0.03 -8.71 5.68
N VAL A 143 -0.23 -8.05 4.56
CA VAL A 143 0.74 -7.10 4.01
C VAL A 143 0.24 -5.68 4.31
N VAL A 144 1.03 -4.88 5.03
CA VAL A 144 0.75 -3.46 5.29
C VAL A 144 1.66 -2.60 4.43
N SER A 145 1.06 -1.83 3.54
CA SER A 145 1.78 -1.03 2.57
C SER A 145 1.02 0.26 2.23
N HIS A 146 1.23 0.82 1.07
CA HIS A 146 0.78 2.14 0.65
C HIS A 146 -0.15 2.05 -0.56
N VAL A 147 -0.61 3.21 -1.04
CA VAL A 147 -1.53 3.33 -2.17
C VAL A 147 -0.98 2.61 -3.41
N THR A 148 0.24 2.95 -3.84
CA THR A 148 0.78 2.43 -5.11
C THR A 148 1.08 0.93 -5.03
N PRO A 149 1.81 0.40 -4.02
CA PRO A 149 2.06 -1.04 -3.94
C PRO A 149 0.78 -1.88 -3.77
N VAL A 150 -0.19 -1.42 -2.96
CA VAL A 150 -1.46 -2.15 -2.79
C VAL A 150 -2.22 -2.24 -4.12
N ARG A 151 -2.31 -1.14 -4.86
CA ARG A 151 -2.92 -1.12 -6.20
C ARG A 151 -2.14 -1.99 -7.19
N GLN A 152 -0.81 -2.03 -7.12
CA GLN A 152 0.00 -2.91 -7.96
C GLN A 152 -0.26 -4.39 -7.66
N LEU A 153 -0.35 -4.78 -6.39
CA LEU A 153 -0.71 -6.16 -6.02
C LEU A 153 -2.08 -6.58 -6.57
N ILE A 154 -3.08 -5.69 -6.46
CA ILE A 154 -4.42 -5.93 -7.01
C ILE A 154 -4.37 -6.02 -8.54
N ARG A 155 -3.68 -5.08 -9.19
CA ARG A 155 -3.53 -5.05 -10.63
C ARG A 155 -2.88 -6.32 -11.18
N LEU A 156 -1.79 -6.76 -10.54
CA LEU A 156 -1.09 -7.99 -10.91
C LEU A 156 -2.00 -9.21 -10.77
N ALA A 157 -2.78 -9.30 -9.69
CA ALA A 157 -3.72 -10.39 -9.48
C ALA A 157 -4.86 -10.41 -10.51
N LEU A 158 -5.28 -9.27 -11.01
CA LEU A 158 -6.31 -9.14 -12.05
C LEU A 158 -5.75 -9.33 -13.48
N GLY A 159 -4.43 -9.40 -13.67
CA GLY A 159 -3.84 -9.31 -15.00
C GLY A 159 -4.18 -8.02 -15.74
N ALA A 160 -4.49 -6.95 -14.97
CA ALA A 160 -4.97 -5.69 -15.53
C ALA A 160 -3.81 -4.84 -16.09
N PRO A 161 -4.07 -3.99 -17.10
CA PRO A 161 -3.06 -3.12 -17.68
C PRO A 161 -2.60 -2.03 -16.68
N PRO A 162 -1.40 -1.45 -16.86
CA PRO A 162 -0.83 -0.46 -15.93
C PRO A 162 -1.74 0.74 -15.63
N GLU A 163 -2.53 1.18 -16.58
CA GLU A 163 -3.44 2.33 -16.45
C GLU A 163 -4.57 2.11 -15.45
N SER A 164 -4.84 0.85 -15.10
CA SER A 164 -5.85 0.49 -14.10
C SER A 164 -5.50 0.99 -12.70
N LEU A 165 -4.22 1.33 -12.44
CA LEU A 165 -3.76 1.89 -11.16
C LEU A 165 -4.56 3.13 -10.72
N PHE A 166 -4.91 3.98 -11.69
CA PHE A 166 -5.66 5.21 -11.44
C PHE A 166 -7.17 5.01 -11.32
N ARG A 167 -7.66 3.77 -11.53
CA ARG A 167 -9.09 3.41 -11.50
C ARG A 167 -9.51 2.67 -10.22
N MET A 168 -8.61 2.55 -9.26
CA MET A 168 -8.86 1.90 -7.98
C MET A 168 -8.76 2.92 -6.84
N GLU A 169 -9.67 2.84 -5.90
CA GLU A 169 -9.56 3.56 -4.64
C GLU A 169 -9.01 2.64 -3.54
N THR A 170 -8.20 3.21 -2.66
CA THR A 170 -7.67 2.55 -1.47
C THR A 170 -7.64 3.57 -0.34
N ALA A 171 -8.67 3.56 0.52
CA ALA A 171 -8.78 4.44 1.67
C ALA A 171 -7.72 4.13 2.74
N ALA A 172 -7.45 5.08 3.65
CA ALA A 172 -6.58 4.81 4.80
C ALA A 172 -7.12 3.62 5.60
N ALA A 173 -6.23 2.73 6.01
CA ALA A 173 -6.53 1.48 6.71
C ALA A 173 -7.49 0.51 5.97
N SER A 174 -7.81 0.75 4.70
CA SER A 174 -8.63 -0.18 3.92
C SER A 174 -7.93 -1.52 3.71
N VAL A 175 -8.72 -2.57 3.64
CA VAL A 175 -8.27 -3.94 3.39
C VAL A 175 -8.72 -4.38 2.01
N SER A 176 -7.82 -5.04 1.28
CA SER A 176 -8.13 -5.78 0.05
C SER A 176 -7.60 -7.19 0.20
N ALA A 177 -8.27 -8.18 -0.37
CA ALA A 177 -7.85 -9.57 -0.28
C ALA A 177 -7.68 -10.21 -1.66
N VAL A 178 -6.53 -10.87 -1.82
CA VAL A 178 -6.21 -11.70 -2.98
C VAL A 178 -5.89 -13.09 -2.48
N ALA A 179 -6.46 -14.10 -3.10
CA ALA A 179 -6.12 -15.50 -2.89
C ALA A 179 -5.35 -16.03 -4.10
N TYR A 180 -4.35 -16.84 -3.84
CA TYR A 180 -3.59 -17.58 -4.85
C TYR A 180 -3.80 -19.07 -4.60
N ASP A 181 -4.08 -19.83 -5.64
CA ASP A 181 -4.14 -21.29 -5.55
C ASP A 181 -2.76 -21.95 -5.77
N ALA A 182 -2.71 -23.26 -5.76
CA ALA A 182 -1.47 -24.01 -5.93
C ALA A 182 -0.83 -23.83 -7.31
N ASP A 183 -1.62 -23.49 -8.32
CA ASP A 183 -1.16 -23.25 -9.70
C ASP A 183 -0.76 -21.79 -9.92
N GLY A 184 -0.84 -20.94 -8.87
CA GLY A 184 -0.50 -19.52 -8.91
C GLY A 184 -1.60 -18.64 -9.50
N ILE A 185 -2.81 -19.17 -9.73
CA ILE A 185 -3.94 -18.40 -10.23
C ILE A 185 -4.46 -17.51 -9.11
N ALA A 186 -4.56 -16.21 -9.41
CA ALA A 186 -5.00 -15.20 -8.43
C ALA A 186 -6.50 -14.96 -8.51
N THR A 187 -7.14 -14.83 -7.36
CA THR A 187 -8.54 -14.39 -7.23
C THR A 187 -8.61 -13.18 -6.31
N VAL A 188 -9.06 -12.03 -6.82
CA VAL A 188 -9.37 -10.87 -6.00
C VAL A 188 -10.72 -11.10 -5.31
N ARG A 189 -10.72 -11.19 -3.98
CA ARG A 189 -11.91 -11.45 -3.17
C ARG A 189 -12.73 -10.20 -2.91
N PHE A 190 -12.04 -9.11 -2.56
CA PHE A 190 -12.61 -7.76 -2.38
C PHE A 190 -11.52 -6.71 -2.43
N VAL A 191 -11.92 -5.47 -2.65
CA VAL A 191 -11.04 -4.29 -2.74
C VAL A 191 -11.60 -3.18 -1.87
N ASN A 192 -10.72 -2.47 -1.16
CA ASN A 192 -11.03 -1.25 -0.41
C ASN A 192 -12.12 -1.41 0.68
N ASP A 193 -12.17 -2.56 1.36
CA ASP A 193 -13.09 -2.76 2.48
C ASP A 193 -12.68 -1.91 3.68
N THR A 194 -13.62 -1.12 4.19
CA THR A 194 -13.49 -0.24 5.36
C THR A 194 -14.56 -0.51 6.42
N ALA A 195 -15.26 -1.64 6.35
CA ALA A 195 -16.36 -1.97 7.25
C ALA A 195 -15.96 -1.96 8.73
N HIS A 196 -14.71 -2.32 9.02
CA HIS A 196 -14.12 -2.31 10.37
C HIS A 196 -13.88 -0.91 10.95
N LEU A 197 -14.02 0.15 10.14
CA LEU A 197 -13.83 1.55 10.57
C LEU A 197 -15.13 2.26 10.95
N ARG A 198 -16.25 1.56 10.90
CA ARG A 198 -17.60 2.10 11.19
C ARG A 198 -18.05 1.78 12.60
#